data_d749262b14ebe6a099e1a2f81d8901a7
#
_entry.id   d749262b14ebe6a099e1a2f81d8901a7
#
_cell.length_a   1.000
_cell.length_b   1.000
_cell.length_c   1.000
_cell.angle_alpha   90.00
_cell.angle_beta   90.00
_cell.angle_gamma   90.00
#
_symmetry.space_group_name_H-M   'P 1'
#
loop_
_entity.id
_entity.type
_entity.pdbx_description
1 polymer ?
#
loop_
_entity_poly.entity_id
_entity_poly.type
_entity_poly.pdbx_seq_one_letter_code
_entity_poly.pdbx_strand_id
1 'polypeptide(L)' 'MSVSYNKLWKLLIDKNMKKVDLRTAANISSGTLAKLGKNESVTTDVLVRICHALNCDIGDIMEVLPDRKVLR' A
#
# COMPACT_ATOMS: atom_id res chain seq x y z
N MET A 1 -9.36 -11.62 -7.56
CA MET A 1 -8.90 -11.16 -6.24
C MET A 1 -8.59 -9.68 -6.30
N SER A 2 -9.05 -8.94 -5.33
CA SER A 2 -8.86 -7.49 -5.31
C SER A 2 -8.26 -7.06 -3.99
N VAL A 3 -7.43 -6.03 -4.07
CA VAL A 3 -6.86 -5.43 -2.87
C VAL A 3 -7.07 -3.93 -2.93
N SER A 4 -7.02 -3.29 -1.78
CA SER A 4 -7.12 -1.84 -1.68
C SER A 4 -6.00 -1.33 -0.79
N TYR A 5 -5.39 -0.23 -1.20
CA TYR A 5 -4.36 0.45 -0.41
C TYR A 5 -4.86 1.76 0.16
N ASN A 6 -6.18 1.91 0.28
CA ASN A 6 -6.75 3.15 0.82
C ASN A 6 -6.26 3.45 2.22
N LYS A 7 -6.04 2.40 3.02
CA LYS A 7 -5.51 2.58 4.36
C LYS A 7 -4.12 3.21 4.34
N LEU A 8 -3.30 2.85 3.34
CA LEU A 8 -1.97 3.42 3.18
C LEU A 8 -2.08 4.93 2.94
N TRP A 9 -2.98 5.34 2.04
CA TRP A 9 -3.12 6.77 1.74
C TRP A 9 -3.62 7.55 2.94
N LYS A 10 -4.52 6.99 3.71
CA LYS A 10 -5.00 7.62 4.94
C LYS A 10 -3.88 7.74 5.96
N LEU A 11 -3.06 6.70 6.08
CA LEU A 11 -1.94 6.73 7.02
C LEU A 11 -0.93 7.81 6.64
N LEU A 12 -0.67 7.98 5.34
CA LEU A 12 0.22 9.05 4.88
C LEU A 12 -0.33 10.42 5.26
N ILE A 13 -1.63 10.62 5.10
CA ILE A 13 -2.26 11.88 5.49
C ILE A 13 -2.07 12.12 6.98
N ASP A 14 -2.31 11.09 7.78
CA ASP A 14 -2.15 11.21 9.23
C ASP A 14 -0.72 11.54 9.63
N LYS A 15 0.26 11.08 8.84
CA LYS A 15 1.66 11.33 9.12
C LYS A 15 2.20 12.56 8.39
N ASN A 16 1.34 13.29 7.69
CA ASN A 16 1.74 14.48 6.95
C ASN A 16 2.77 14.16 5.87
N MET A 17 2.63 13.02 5.22
CA MET A 17 3.55 12.59 4.18
C MET A 17 2.90 12.62 2.82
N LYS A 18 3.69 12.95 1.81
CA LYS A 18 3.25 12.87 0.42
C LYS A 18 3.66 11.52 -0.16
N LYS A 19 3.08 11.16 -1.30
CA LYS A 19 3.44 9.90 -1.95
C LYS A 19 4.93 9.85 -2.31
N VAL A 20 5.50 10.97 -2.71
CA VAL A 20 6.93 11.02 -3.03
C VAL A 20 7.78 10.78 -1.79
N ASP A 21 7.31 11.21 -0.63
CA ASP A 21 8.02 10.96 0.62
C ASP A 21 8.02 9.47 0.94
N LEU A 22 6.90 8.81 0.70
CA LEU A 22 6.81 7.36 0.88
C LEU A 22 7.77 6.63 -0.05
N ARG A 23 7.83 7.05 -1.31
CA ARG A 23 8.72 6.42 -2.28
C ARG A 23 10.17 6.48 -1.80
N THR A 24 10.58 7.61 -1.29
CA THR A 24 11.94 7.79 -0.79
C THR A 24 12.17 6.98 0.48
N ALA A 25 11.25 7.07 1.43
CA ALA A 25 11.40 6.41 2.72
C ALA A 25 11.40 4.89 2.60
N ALA A 26 10.58 4.34 1.74
CA ALA A 26 10.48 2.91 1.55
C ALA A 26 11.45 2.39 0.47
N ASN A 27 12.12 3.29 -0.21
CA ASN A 27 13.06 2.93 -1.28
C ASN A 27 12.40 2.08 -2.37
N ILE A 28 11.26 2.56 -2.86
CA ILE A 28 10.54 1.88 -3.93
C ILE A 28 10.57 2.74 -5.19
N SER A 29 10.34 2.10 -6.34
CA SER A 29 10.39 2.79 -7.61
C SER A 29 9.12 3.56 -7.89
N SER A 30 9.20 4.49 -8.85
CA SER A 30 8.01 5.23 -9.30
C SER A 30 6.97 4.29 -9.88
N GLY A 31 7.42 3.24 -10.59
CA GLY A 31 6.49 2.25 -11.14
C GLY A 31 5.74 1.51 -10.06
N THR A 32 6.43 1.16 -8.98
CA THR A 32 5.79 0.49 -7.84
C THR A 32 4.77 1.42 -7.18
N LEU A 33 5.13 2.68 -7.02
CA LEU A 33 4.21 3.65 -6.44
C LEU A 33 2.95 3.80 -7.31
N ALA A 34 3.13 3.80 -8.63
CA ALA A 34 2.00 3.87 -9.56
C ALA A 34 1.08 2.65 -9.42
N LYS A 35 1.65 1.46 -9.23
CA LYS A 35 0.84 0.26 -9.01
C LYS A 35 0.02 0.37 -7.74
N LEU A 36 0.61 0.89 -6.68
CA LEU A 36 -0.12 1.11 -5.43
C LEU A 36 -1.29 2.06 -5.66
N GLY A 37 -1.10 3.10 -6.46
CA GLY A 37 -2.16 4.05 -6.77
C GLY A 37 -3.30 3.45 -7.57
N LYS A 38 -3.04 2.35 -8.26
CA LYS A 38 -4.05 1.64 -9.07
C LYS A 38 -4.59 0.40 -8.37
N ASN A 39 -4.23 0.17 -7.13
CA ASN A 39 -4.61 -1.03 -6.39
C ASN A 39 -4.15 -2.32 -7.08
N GLU A 40 -2.98 -2.26 -7.72
CA GLU A 40 -2.41 -3.44 -8.36
C GLU A 40 -1.51 -4.18 -7.40
N SER A 41 -1.23 -5.44 -7.74
CA SER A 41 -0.38 -6.28 -6.88
C SER A 41 1.06 -5.77 -6.88
N VAL A 42 1.66 -5.81 -5.70
CA VAL A 42 3.09 -5.54 -5.54
C VAL A 42 3.69 -6.68 -4.74
N THR A 43 5.01 -6.78 -4.72
CA THR A 43 5.65 -7.87 -4.00
C THR A 43 5.55 -7.68 -2.50
N THR A 44 5.65 -8.79 -1.77
CA THR A 44 5.68 -8.74 -0.30
C THR A 44 6.87 -7.92 0.18
N ASP A 45 7.99 -7.99 -0.53
CA ASP A 45 9.16 -7.19 -0.18
C ASP A 45 8.85 -5.69 -0.16
N VAL A 46 8.08 -5.23 -1.15
CA VAL A 46 7.66 -3.84 -1.20
C VAL A 46 6.79 -3.50 0.00
N LEU A 47 5.85 -4.39 0.33
CA LEU A 47 4.97 -4.17 1.48
C LEU A 47 5.74 -4.09 2.78
N VAL A 48 6.73 -4.96 2.95
CA VAL A 48 7.59 -4.94 4.14
C VAL A 48 8.36 -3.63 4.23
N ARG A 49 8.90 -3.15 3.11
CA ARG A 49 9.63 -1.88 3.10
C ARG A 49 8.74 -0.71 3.51
N ILE A 50 7.51 -0.71 3.02
CA ILE A 50 6.55 0.33 3.38
C ILE A 50 6.23 0.26 4.87
N CYS A 51 5.99 -0.94 5.39
CA CYS A 51 5.69 -1.12 6.80
C CYS A 51 6.85 -0.65 7.69
N HIS A 52 8.09 -0.95 7.29
CA HIS A 52 9.25 -0.48 8.04
C HIS A 52 9.35 1.05 8.00
N ALA A 53 9.11 1.64 6.83
CA ALA A 53 9.19 3.09 6.68
C ALA A 53 8.15 3.81 7.53
N LEU A 54 6.96 3.22 7.66
CA LEU A 54 5.86 3.84 8.39
C LEU A 54 5.67 3.28 9.79
N ASN A 55 6.50 2.32 10.17
CA ASN A 55 6.43 1.69 11.49
C ASN A 55 5.03 1.12 11.76
N CYS A 56 4.56 0.29 10.85
CA CYS A 56 3.22 -0.28 10.93
C CYS A 56 3.23 -1.72 10.39
N ASP A 57 2.07 -2.34 10.36
CA ASP A 57 1.92 -3.69 9.86
C ASP A 57 1.13 -3.68 8.55
N ILE A 58 1.13 -4.81 7.84
CA ILE A 58 0.47 -4.92 6.54
C ILE A 58 -1.02 -4.58 6.63
N GLY A 59 -1.69 -5.01 7.69
CA GLY A 59 -3.10 -4.69 7.87
C GLY A 59 -3.39 -3.21 8.03
N ASP A 60 -2.36 -2.41 8.30
CA ASP A 60 -2.52 -0.96 8.42
C ASP A 60 -2.43 -0.25 7.08
N ILE A 61 -1.98 -0.93 6.03
CA ILE A 61 -1.76 -0.29 4.73
C ILE A 61 -2.57 -0.90 3.60
N MET A 62 -3.12 -2.09 3.80
CA MET A 62 -3.91 -2.72 2.73
C MET A 62 -5.00 -3.60 3.30
N GLU A 63 -5.94 -3.94 2.45
CA GLU A 63 -6.96 -4.90 2.80
C GLU A 63 -7.35 -5.70 1.56
N VAL A 64 -7.84 -6.90 1.78
CA VAL A 64 -8.34 -7.75 0.71
C VAL A 64 -9.84 -7.47 0.58
N LEU A 65 -10.26 -7.14 -0.63
CA LEU A 65 -11.66 -6.84 -0.87
C LEU A 65 -12.42 -8.13 -1.21
N PRO A 66 -13.69 -8.21 -0.82
CA PRO A 66 -14.46 -9.40 -1.18
C PRO A 66 -14.58 -9.55 -2.68
N ASP A 67 -14.58 -10.78 -3.14
CA ASP A 67 -14.83 -11.08 -4.54
C ASP A 67 -16.25 -11.55 -4.68
N ARG A 68 -17.11 -10.71 -5.21
CA ARG A 68 -18.51 -11.00 -5.29
C ARG A 68 -18.85 -12.21 -6.11
N LYS A 69 -18.01 -12.53 -7.06
CA LYS A 69 -18.27 -13.65 -7.94
C LYS A 69 -18.08 -14.98 -7.25
N VAL A 70 -17.45 -14.99 -6.14
CA VAL A 70 -17.12 -16.22 -5.45
C VAL A 70 -18.13 -16.55 -4.41
N LEU A 71 -19.10 -15.72 -4.27
CA LEU A 71 -20.07 -16.00 -3.27
C LEU A 71 -20.78 -17.27 -3.55
N ARG A 72 -20.83 -17.99 -2.64
CA ARG A 72 -21.50 -19.13 -2.83
C ARG A 72 -21.26 -20.01 -1.89
#